data_dfe5f47548c48bc212b516a612952ee8
#
_entry.id   dfe5f47548c48bc212b516a612952ee8
#
_cell.length_a   1.000
_cell.length_b   1.000
_cell.length_c   1.000
_cell.angle_alpha   90.00
_cell.angle_beta   90.00
_cell.angle_gamma   90.00
#
_symmetry.space_group_name_H-M   'P 1'
#
loop_
_entity.id
_entity.type
_entity.pdbx_description
1 polymer ?
#
loop_
_entity_poly.entity_id
_entity_poly.type
_entity_poly.pdbx_seq_one_letter_code
_entity_poly.pdbx_strand_id
1 'polypeptide(L)'
;MAWLGALQNLQTSETVFLSCESGSNMNVPMQSQPGFSDLFTPKLVTVLREGYRARHFRADLIAGLTVAIVALPLSMAIAIASGAGPERGLYTAIIGGLLVSLLGGSRFQIGGPAGAFIVLVAASVARHGIEGMLLATFLSGFILLAIGYLKLGTYIKLIPFPVTVGFTAGIAVIIFASQIKDLLGLRLTGPEPGELIEKLPALWQALPGFTPSAVAVSLATIGLIVLPRQVAPKIPGMLVAVTGASLAAFFLGLPVETIGSKFGGIPESLPYPALPDLNPALIVAVIPDALAFALLGAIESLLSAVVADGMSGRRHRSNCEIVAQGYANIGSALFGGLPVTGTIARTATNVRSGAHSPVSGMLHSAFLLGFMLVAAPLASFIPLAALAGVLATVA
;
A
#
# COMPACT_ATOMS: atom_id res chain seq x y z
N MET A 1 -14.86 5.45 12.01
CA MET A 1 -14.85 6.27 13.25
C MET A 1 -13.48 6.39 13.93
N ALA A 2 -12.57 5.42 13.86
CA ALA A 2 -11.21 5.58 14.42
C ALA A 2 -10.34 6.65 13.69
N TRP A 3 -10.68 6.99 12.46
CA TRP A 3 -10.02 8.03 11.66
C TRP A 3 -10.39 9.45 12.12
N LEU A 4 -11.60 9.69 12.54
CA LEU A 4 -12.06 11.00 13.06
C LEU A 4 -11.36 11.39 14.37
N GLY A 5 -11.06 10.42 15.23
CA GLY A 5 -10.32 10.68 16.48
C GLY A 5 -8.85 11.05 16.28
N ALA A 6 -8.19 10.48 15.26
CA ALA A 6 -6.82 10.85 14.90
C ALA A 6 -6.75 12.24 14.25
N LEU A 7 -7.81 12.63 13.53
CA LEU A 7 -7.92 13.92 12.88
C LEU A 7 -8.22 15.07 13.88
N GLN A 8 -9.01 14.82 14.93
CA GLN A 8 -9.27 15.81 15.99
C GLN A 8 -8.00 16.15 16.80
N ASN A 9 -7.10 15.19 17.01
CA ASN A 9 -5.83 15.45 17.70
C ASN A 9 -4.82 16.28 16.86
N LEU A 10 -4.98 16.34 15.55
CA LEU A 10 -4.16 17.20 14.70
C LEU A 10 -4.62 18.68 14.75
N GLN A 11 -5.93 18.93 14.88
CA GLN A 11 -6.45 20.30 15.04
C GLN A 11 -6.04 20.97 16.36
N THR A 12 -5.89 20.17 17.43
CA THR A 12 -5.45 20.72 18.73
C THR A 12 -3.97 21.09 18.75
N SER A 13 -3.15 20.55 17.84
CA SER A 13 -1.73 20.95 17.75
C SER A 13 -1.49 22.27 17.02
N GLU A 14 -2.38 22.69 16.13
CA GLU A 14 -2.27 24.00 15.46
C GLU A 14 -2.63 25.18 16.38
N THR A 15 -3.57 25.00 17.31
CA THR A 15 -3.94 26.04 18.28
C THR A 15 -2.87 26.30 19.34
N VAL A 16 -1.97 25.36 19.58
CA VAL A 16 -0.82 25.54 20.50
C VAL A 16 0.31 26.34 19.84
N PHE A 17 0.40 26.37 18.51
CA PHE A 17 1.44 27.13 17.79
C PHE A 17 1.17 28.63 17.73
N LEU A 18 -0.10 29.06 17.81
CA LEU A 18 -0.47 30.48 17.71
C LEU A 18 -0.45 31.26 19.05
N SER A 19 -0.23 30.58 20.18
CA SER A 19 -0.22 31.21 21.51
C SER A 19 1.17 31.54 22.07
N CYS A 20 2.26 31.34 21.33
CA CYS A 20 3.65 31.61 21.76
C CYS A 20 4.30 32.82 21.11
N GLU A 21 3.54 33.78 20.54
CA GLU A 21 4.08 35.08 20.11
C GLU A 21 3.81 36.18 21.13
N SER A 22 4.45 36.09 22.28
CA SER A 22 4.66 37.30 23.12
C SER A 22 5.94 37.15 23.93
N GLY A 23 6.98 37.76 23.44
CA GLY A 23 8.03 38.43 24.20
C GLY A 23 8.91 37.58 25.11
N SER A 24 9.98 36.99 24.59
CA SER A 24 11.27 36.95 25.27
C SER A 24 12.38 36.69 24.22
N ASN A 25 13.38 37.55 24.19
CA ASN A 25 14.63 37.37 23.45
C ASN A 25 15.36 36.12 23.99
N MET A 26 14.96 34.94 23.57
CA MET A 26 15.79 33.75 23.68
C MET A 26 16.71 33.71 22.46
N ASN A 27 18.03 33.82 22.69
CA ASN A 27 19.06 33.42 21.74
C ASN A 27 18.83 31.92 21.41
N VAL A 28 17.94 31.66 20.44
CA VAL A 28 17.82 30.33 19.86
C VAL A 28 19.12 30.10 19.09
N PRO A 29 19.98 29.13 19.47
CA PRO A 29 21.18 28.84 18.71
C PRO A 29 20.72 28.52 17.28
N MET A 30 21.26 29.26 16.29
CA MET A 30 21.04 29.00 14.88
C MET A 30 21.34 27.50 14.65
N GLN A 31 20.30 26.69 14.49
CA GLN A 31 20.47 25.29 14.15
C GLN A 31 21.22 25.28 12.82
N SER A 32 22.44 24.74 12.84
CA SER A 32 23.21 24.52 11.62
C SER A 32 22.33 23.80 10.60
N GLN A 33 22.29 24.32 9.37
CA GLN A 33 21.52 23.65 8.31
C GLN A 33 21.95 22.19 8.24
N PRO A 34 21.01 21.23 8.22
CA PRO A 34 21.34 19.81 8.21
C PRO A 34 22.23 19.51 6.99
N GLY A 35 23.37 18.90 7.24
CA GLY A 35 24.31 18.49 6.19
C GLY A 35 23.66 17.52 5.20
N PHE A 36 24.27 17.34 4.02
CA PHE A 36 23.77 16.38 3.02
C PHE A 36 23.59 14.98 3.61
N SER A 37 24.55 14.50 4.41
CA SER A 37 24.47 13.22 5.10
C SER A 37 23.26 13.12 6.04
N ASP A 38 22.85 14.20 6.70
CA ASP A 38 21.72 14.19 7.62
C ASP A 38 20.38 14.06 6.88
N LEU A 39 20.31 14.59 5.65
CA LEU A 39 19.10 14.55 4.83
C LEU A 39 18.89 13.19 4.16
N PHE A 40 19.96 12.47 3.81
CA PHE A 40 19.89 11.26 2.99
C PHE A 40 20.33 9.97 3.70
N THR A 41 20.73 10.05 4.98
CA THR A 41 21.06 8.84 5.75
C THR A 41 19.79 8.05 6.06
N PRO A 42 19.66 6.77 5.66
CA PRO A 42 18.53 5.92 6.00
C PRO A 42 18.32 5.81 7.51
N LYS A 43 17.07 5.72 7.96
CA LYS A 43 16.76 5.58 9.39
C LYS A 43 17.27 4.28 9.98
N LEU A 44 17.45 3.23 9.18
CA LEU A 44 18.08 2.00 9.62
C LEU A 44 19.49 2.26 10.19
N VAL A 45 20.32 3.03 9.48
CA VAL A 45 21.67 3.39 9.93
C VAL A 45 21.61 4.19 11.25
N THR A 46 20.64 5.10 11.37
CA THR A 46 20.45 5.88 12.60
C THR A 46 20.11 4.97 13.77
N VAL A 47 19.19 4.02 13.59
CA VAL A 47 18.76 3.07 14.64
C VAL A 47 19.89 2.15 15.07
N LEU A 48 20.69 1.66 14.10
CA LEU A 48 21.85 0.82 14.41
C LEU A 48 22.90 1.59 15.23
N ARG A 49 23.13 2.86 14.92
CA ARG A 49 24.05 3.74 15.68
C ARG A 49 23.52 4.10 17.07
N GLU A 50 22.19 4.20 17.25
CA GLU A 50 21.56 4.44 18.57
C GLU A 50 21.64 3.20 19.50
N GLY A 51 22.01 2.04 18.97
CA GLY A 51 22.12 0.78 19.69
C GLY A 51 20.85 -0.07 19.61
N TYR A 52 20.84 -0.98 18.64
CA TYR A 52 19.75 -1.93 18.43
C TYR A 52 19.94 -3.17 19.31
N ARG A 53 18.95 -3.54 20.13
CA ARG A 53 19.02 -4.62 21.13
C ARG A 53 18.01 -5.73 20.82
N ALA A 54 18.21 -6.92 21.40
CA ALA A 54 17.32 -8.08 21.22
C ALA A 54 15.85 -7.77 21.56
N ARG A 55 15.57 -6.91 22.54
CA ARG A 55 14.21 -6.49 22.87
C ARG A 55 13.55 -5.72 21.72
N HIS A 56 14.34 -4.90 20.99
CA HIS A 56 13.84 -4.13 19.84
C HIS A 56 13.56 -5.07 18.68
N PHE A 57 14.44 -6.06 18.44
CA PHE A 57 14.22 -7.08 17.43
C PHE A 57 12.93 -7.88 17.68
N ARG A 58 12.67 -8.29 18.94
CA ARG A 58 11.43 -8.99 19.28
C ARG A 58 10.18 -8.13 18.99
N ALA A 59 10.22 -6.84 19.31
CA ALA A 59 9.12 -5.91 19.02
C ALA A 59 8.91 -5.78 17.49
N ASP A 60 9.99 -5.58 16.73
CA ASP A 60 9.94 -5.47 15.28
C ASP A 60 9.50 -6.79 14.62
N LEU A 61 9.87 -7.94 15.17
CA LEU A 61 9.45 -9.26 14.69
C LEU A 61 7.92 -9.43 14.80
N ILE A 62 7.36 -9.11 15.97
CA ILE A 62 5.91 -9.21 16.21
C ILE A 62 5.15 -8.22 15.32
N ALA A 63 5.65 -6.98 15.24
CA ALA A 63 5.03 -5.96 14.40
C ALA A 63 5.11 -6.32 12.91
N GLY A 64 6.27 -6.74 12.43
CA GLY A 64 6.47 -7.18 11.04
C GLY A 64 5.57 -8.35 10.65
N LEU A 65 5.46 -9.35 11.53
CA LEU A 65 4.55 -10.49 11.31
C LEU A 65 3.08 -10.03 11.27
N THR A 66 2.67 -9.20 12.23
CA THR A 66 1.29 -8.67 12.29
C THR A 66 0.93 -7.93 11.00
N VAL A 67 1.84 -7.09 10.51
CA VAL A 67 1.63 -6.35 9.25
C VAL A 67 1.63 -7.29 8.05
N ALA A 68 2.51 -8.30 7.99
CA ALA A 68 2.57 -9.25 6.89
C ALA A 68 1.26 -10.04 6.73
N ILE A 69 0.68 -10.48 7.85
CA ILE A 69 -0.61 -11.18 7.88
C ILE A 69 -1.74 -10.35 7.24
N VAL A 70 -1.78 -9.05 7.52
CA VAL A 70 -2.77 -8.12 6.95
C VAL A 70 -2.42 -7.79 5.50
N ALA A 71 -1.14 -7.63 5.19
CA ALA A 71 -0.66 -7.19 3.88
C ALA A 71 -0.82 -8.26 2.80
N LEU A 72 -0.76 -9.54 3.15
CA LEU A 72 -0.84 -10.65 2.20
C LEU A 72 -2.12 -10.57 1.33
N PRO A 73 -3.34 -10.69 1.90
CA PRO A 73 -4.57 -10.62 1.10
C PRO A 73 -4.78 -9.23 0.48
N LEU A 74 -4.39 -8.18 1.19
CA LEU A 74 -4.57 -6.81 0.71
C LEU A 74 -3.71 -6.51 -0.52
N SER A 75 -2.46 -7.00 -0.57
CA SER A 75 -1.59 -6.80 -1.73
C SER A 75 -2.12 -7.50 -2.98
N MET A 76 -2.61 -8.73 -2.82
CA MET A 76 -3.23 -9.48 -3.91
C MET A 76 -4.51 -8.80 -4.41
N ALA A 77 -5.37 -8.36 -3.49
CA ALA A 77 -6.60 -7.67 -3.81
C ALA A 77 -6.36 -6.36 -4.60
N ILE A 78 -5.36 -5.57 -4.20
CA ILE A 78 -4.98 -4.34 -4.91
C ILE A 78 -4.50 -4.66 -6.33
N ALA A 79 -3.67 -5.68 -6.50
CA ALA A 79 -3.19 -6.09 -7.83
C ALA A 79 -4.34 -6.51 -8.75
N ILE A 80 -5.25 -7.36 -8.26
CA ILE A 80 -6.43 -7.81 -8.99
C ILE A 80 -7.32 -6.63 -9.37
N ALA A 81 -7.60 -5.73 -8.44
CA ALA A 81 -8.39 -4.51 -8.68
C ALA A 81 -7.72 -3.55 -9.68
N SER A 82 -6.41 -3.64 -9.83
CA SER A 82 -5.62 -2.88 -10.81
C SER A 82 -5.53 -3.55 -12.19
N GLY A 83 -6.23 -4.65 -12.42
CA GLY A 83 -6.16 -5.42 -13.67
C GLY A 83 -4.88 -6.24 -13.86
N ALA A 84 -4.15 -6.51 -12.77
CA ALA A 84 -2.93 -7.30 -12.77
C ALA A 84 -3.13 -8.61 -12.01
N GLY A 85 -2.22 -9.57 -12.19
CA GLY A 85 -2.25 -10.81 -11.43
C GLY A 85 -1.93 -10.60 -9.95
N PRO A 86 -2.49 -11.42 -9.05
CA PRO A 86 -2.31 -11.29 -7.60
C PRO A 86 -0.84 -11.38 -7.16
N GLU A 87 -0.03 -12.15 -7.89
CA GLU A 87 1.41 -12.32 -7.64
C GLU A 87 2.17 -11.00 -7.72
N ARG A 88 1.78 -10.09 -8.63
CA ARG A 88 2.43 -8.78 -8.80
C ARG A 88 2.30 -7.90 -7.57
N GLY A 89 1.17 -8.00 -6.87
CA GLY A 89 0.97 -7.33 -5.58
C GLY A 89 1.92 -7.85 -4.49
N LEU A 90 2.19 -9.15 -4.48
CA LEU A 90 3.15 -9.77 -3.56
C LEU A 90 4.58 -9.36 -3.90
N TYR A 91 4.99 -9.40 -5.18
CA TYR A 91 6.32 -8.94 -5.60
C TYR A 91 6.56 -7.49 -5.17
N THR A 92 5.56 -6.64 -5.36
CA THR A 92 5.61 -5.24 -4.94
C THR A 92 5.81 -5.10 -3.42
N ALA A 93 5.04 -5.86 -2.62
CA ALA A 93 5.13 -5.79 -1.17
C ALA A 93 6.45 -6.39 -0.62
N ILE A 94 6.97 -7.42 -1.28
CA ILE A 94 8.23 -8.08 -0.89
C ILE A 94 9.42 -7.20 -1.26
N ILE A 95 9.62 -6.91 -2.54
CA ILE A 95 10.79 -6.19 -3.03
C ILE A 95 10.70 -4.70 -2.71
N GLY A 96 9.58 -4.07 -3.08
CA GLY A 96 9.38 -2.65 -2.83
C GLY A 96 9.31 -2.33 -1.33
N GLY A 97 8.61 -3.14 -0.55
CA GLY A 97 8.54 -3.01 0.91
C GLY A 97 9.89 -3.15 1.59
N LEU A 98 10.72 -4.11 1.14
CA LEU A 98 12.10 -4.29 1.63
C LEU A 98 12.95 -3.04 1.36
N LEU A 99 12.93 -2.53 0.12
CA LEU A 99 13.74 -1.39 -0.29
C LEU A 99 13.32 -0.10 0.42
N VAL A 100 12.00 0.14 0.58
CA VAL A 100 11.49 1.27 1.37
C VAL A 100 11.99 1.20 2.81
N SER A 101 11.93 0.04 3.43
CA SER A 101 12.35 -0.13 4.83
C SER A 101 13.88 -0.04 4.99
N LEU A 102 14.64 -0.55 4.03
CA LEU A 102 16.11 -0.55 4.05
C LEU A 102 16.68 0.86 3.84
N LEU A 103 16.15 1.60 2.86
CA LEU A 103 16.68 2.89 2.40
C LEU A 103 15.89 4.09 2.93
N GLY A 104 14.74 3.87 3.56
CA GLY A 104 13.77 4.89 3.93
C GLY A 104 14.22 5.88 4.98
N GLY A 105 13.63 7.05 4.92
CA GLY A 105 13.78 8.15 5.87
C GLY A 105 12.84 8.05 7.08
N SER A 106 11.93 7.08 7.13
CA SER A 106 11.02 6.81 8.24
C SER A 106 11.43 5.56 9.02
N ARG A 107 11.12 5.52 10.32
CA ARG A 107 11.38 4.33 11.15
C ARG A 107 10.31 3.26 11.00
N PHE A 108 9.10 3.65 10.56
CA PHE A 108 7.91 2.81 10.69
C PHE A 108 7.23 2.55 9.36
N GLN A 109 7.67 3.22 8.28
CA GLN A 109 7.06 3.13 6.97
C GLN A 109 7.05 1.70 6.46
N ILE A 110 5.89 1.25 6.02
CA ILE A 110 5.72 -0.01 5.29
C ILE A 110 5.41 0.33 3.84
N GLY A 111 6.31 -0.07 2.96
CA GLY A 111 6.12 0.06 1.52
C GLY A 111 5.31 -1.09 0.93
N GLY A 112 4.70 -0.86 -0.22
CA GLY A 112 3.98 -1.87 -0.97
C GLY A 112 2.98 -1.29 -1.95
N PRO A 113 2.13 -2.11 -2.58
CA PRO A 113 1.06 -1.62 -3.44
C PRO A 113 0.01 -0.91 -2.58
N ALA A 114 -0.52 0.20 -3.09
CA ALA A 114 -1.51 1.01 -2.38
C ALA A 114 -2.80 1.14 -3.18
N GLY A 115 -3.92 1.23 -2.45
CA GLY A 115 -5.24 1.37 -3.05
C GLY A 115 -5.38 2.62 -3.93
N ALA A 116 -4.67 3.68 -3.59
CA ALA A 116 -4.64 4.92 -4.36
C ALA A 116 -4.16 4.73 -5.81
N PHE A 117 -3.32 3.73 -6.05
CA PHE A 117 -2.81 3.44 -7.39
C PHE A 117 -3.75 2.62 -8.26
N ILE A 118 -4.80 2.01 -7.71
CA ILE A 118 -5.67 1.07 -8.44
C ILE A 118 -6.14 1.68 -9.77
N VAL A 119 -6.65 2.91 -9.74
CA VAL A 119 -7.20 3.56 -10.93
C VAL A 119 -6.13 3.89 -11.96
N LEU A 120 -5.01 4.46 -11.51
CA LEU A 120 -3.91 4.84 -12.42
C LEU A 120 -3.27 3.60 -13.04
N VAL A 121 -3.07 2.55 -12.25
CA VAL A 121 -2.50 1.28 -12.73
C VAL A 121 -3.47 0.59 -13.67
N ALA A 122 -4.77 0.50 -13.33
CA ALA A 122 -5.77 -0.09 -14.21
C ALA A 122 -5.87 0.65 -15.55
N ALA A 123 -5.85 1.98 -15.53
CA ALA A 123 -5.84 2.79 -16.75
C ALA A 123 -4.57 2.60 -17.58
N SER A 124 -3.41 2.51 -16.95
CA SER A 124 -2.13 2.24 -17.63
C SER A 124 -2.11 0.84 -18.24
N VAL A 125 -2.57 -0.18 -17.49
CA VAL A 125 -2.68 -1.56 -17.98
C VAL A 125 -3.66 -1.65 -19.15
N ALA A 126 -4.79 -0.95 -19.09
CA ALA A 126 -5.77 -0.95 -20.18
C ALA A 126 -5.21 -0.32 -21.47
N ARG A 127 -4.38 0.74 -21.36
CA ARG A 127 -3.82 1.45 -22.53
C ARG A 127 -2.55 0.79 -23.08
N HIS A 128 -1.68 0.31 -22.21
CA HIS A 128 -0.32 -0.06 -22.57
C HIS A 128 0.03 -1.51 -22.20
N GLY A 129 -0.93 -2.26 -21.65
CA GLY A 129 -0.68 -3.60 -21.12
C GLY A 129 0.20 -3.60 -19.86
N ILE A 130 0.54 -4.80 -19.41
CA ILE A 130 1.40 -5.00 -18.24
C ILE A 130 2.82 -4.46 -18.47
N GLU A 131 3.37 -4.66 -19.67
CA GLU A 131 4.74 -4.20 -20.01
C GLU A 131 4.84 -2.67 -19.95
N GLY A 132 3.81 -1.96 -20.45
CA GLY A 132 3.78 -0.50 -20.36
C GLY A 132 3.64 -0.01 -18.92
N MET A 133 2.86 -0.67 -18.10
CA MET A 133 2.73 -0.36 -16.66
C MET A 133 4.06 -0.59 -15.91
N LEU A 134 4.77 -1.69 -16.21
CA LEU A 134 6.10 -1.95 -15.64
C LEU A 134 7.12 -0.90 -16.04
N LEU A 135 7.11 -0.49 -17.32
CA LEU A 135 7.98 0.58 -17.80
C LEU A 135 7.62 1.93 -17.12
N ALA A 136 6.34 2.27 -17.00
CA ALA A 136 5.91 3.47 -16.28
C ALA A 136 6.36 3.45 -14.81
N THR A 137 6.26 2.29 -14.13
CA THR A 137 6.74 2.11 -12.76
C THR A 137 8.26 2.28 -12.67
N PHE A 138 9.01 1.72 -13.61
CA PHE A 138 10.47 1.85 -13.68
C PHE A 138 10.88 3.30 -13.86
N LEU A 139 10.28 4.01 -14.82
CA LEU A 139 10.55 5.42 -15.09
C LEU A 139 10.15 6.32 -13.91
N SER A 140 9.01 6.03 -13.25
CA SER A 140 8.58 6.75 -12.05
C SER A 140 9.63 6.70 -10.94
N GLY A 141 10.35 5.59 -10.84
CA GLY A 141 11.46 5.46 -9.90
C GLY A 141 12.57 6.48 -10.13
N PHE A 142 12.98 6.70 -11.39
CA PHE A 142 13.99 7.73 -11.72
C PHE A 142 13.47 9.15 -11.45
N ILE A 143 12.19 9.40 -11.75
CA ILE A 143 11.57 10.69 -11.44
C ILE A 143 11.59 10.96 -9.94
N LEU A 144 11.24 9.95 -9.12
CA LEU A 144 11.30 10.03 -7.66
C LEU A 144 12.73 10.27 -7.14
N LEU A 145 13.72 9.59 -7.72
CA LEU A 145 15.13 9.84 -7.39
C LEU A 145 15.51 11.30 -7.67
N ALA A 146 15.13 11.82 -8.83
CA ALA A 146 15.38 13.23 -9.18
C ALA A 146 14.69 14.18 -8.17
N ILE A 147 13.40 13.97 -7.85
CA ILE A 147 12.65 14.73 -6.86
C ILE A 147 13.35 14.71 -5.49
N GLY A 148 13.77 13.52 -5.05
CA GLY A 148 14.42 13.33 -3.76
C GLY A 148 15.79 14.03 -3.67
N TYR A 149 16.67 13.82 -4.67
CA TYR A 149 18.00 14.43 -4.69
C TYR A 149 17.98 15.95 -4.91
N LEU A 150 16.98 16.46 -5.65
CA LEU A 150 16.72 17.90 -5.78
C LEU A 150 16.08 18.51 -4.53
N LYS A 151 15.87 17.71 -3.47
CA LYS A 151 15.31 18.13 -2.17
C LYS A 151 13.88 18.66 -2.26
N LEU A 152 13.13 18.29 -3.30
CA LEU A 152 11.75 18.73 -3.52
C LEU A 152 10.76 18.08 -2.53
N GLY A 153 11.13 16.97 -1.87
CA GLY A 153 10.31 16.31 -0.85
C GLY A 153 9.95 17.20 0.32
N THR A 154 10.73 18.26 0.57
CA THR A 154 10.42 19.23 1.62
C THR A 154 9.19 20.07 1.28
N TYR A 155 8.94 20.34 -0.01
CA TYR A 155 7.82 21.16 -0.48
C TYR A 155 6.49 20.40 -0.52
N ILE A 156 6.51 19.07 -0.63
CA ILE A 156 5.30 18.23 -0.61
C ILE A 156 4.55 18.36 0.73
N LYS A 157 5.26 18.70 1.81
CA LYS A 157 4.67 19.02 3.14
C LYS A 157 3.75 20.25 3.12
N LEU A 158 3.82 21.07 2.09
CA LEU A 158 2.97 22.25 1.93
C LEU A 158 1.59 21.96 1.36
N ILE A 159 1.30 20.68 1.03
CA ILE A 159 -0.03 20.30 0.56
C ILE A 159 -1.04 20.50 1.70
N PRO A 160 -2.06 21.36 1.50
CA PRO A 160 -3.04 21.64 2.55
C PRO A 160 -3.81 20.39 2.97
N PHE A 161 -4.05 20.25 4.27
CA PHE A 161 -4.79 19.13 4.85
C PHE A 161 -6.15 18.85 4.17
N PRO A 162 -7.00 19.85 3.82
CA PRO A 162 -8.25 19.59 3.10
C PRO A 162 -8.07 18.88 1.76
N VAL A 163 -6.97 19.17 1.05
CA VAL A 163 -6.65 18.51 -0.23
C VAL A 163 -6.37 17.02 0.00
N THR A 164 -5.62 16.68 1.05
CA THR A 164 -5.30 15.29 1.37
C THR A 164 -6.53 14.50 1.79
N VAL A 165 -7.45 15.12 2.57
CA VAL A 165 -8.72 14.50 2.98
C VAL A 165 -9.62 14.27 1.78
N GLY A 166 -9.79 15.28 0.92
CA GLY A 166 -10.61 15.16 -0.30
C GLY A 166 -10.06 14.10 -1.25
N PHE A 167 -8.75 14.06 -1.44
CA PHE A 167 -8.06 13.06 -2.25
C PHE A 167 -8.29 11.63 -1.70
N THR A 168 -8.09 11.42 -0.39
CA THR A 168 -8.29 10.12 0.25
C THR A 168 -9.75 9.66 0.17
N ALA A 169 -10.71 10.58 0.38
CA ALA A 169 -12.13 10.27 0.27
C ALA A 169 -12.51 9.90 -1.18
N GLY A 170 -12.00 10.62 -2.18
CA GLY A 170 -12.19 10.29 -3.60
C GLY A 170 -11.66 8.91 -3.95
N ILE A 171 -10.46 8.58 -3.47
CA ILE A 171 -9.86 7.25 -3.65
C ILE A 171 -10.73 6.16 -3.01
N ALA A 172 -11.24 6.37 -1.80
CA ALA A 172 -12.09 5.40 -1.12
C ALA A 172 -13.34 5.05 -1.94
N VAL A 173 -14.00 6.06 -2.51
CA VAL A 173 -15.17 5.87 -3.40
C VAL A 173 -14.79 5.04 -4.63
N ILE A 174 -13.66 5.34 -5.25
CA ILE A 174 -13.22 4.64 -6.46
C ILE A 174 -12.83 3.19 -6.14
N ILE A 175 -12.10 2.95 -5.05
CA ILE A 175 -11.75 1.60 -4.59
C ILE A 175 -13.03 0.80 -4.35
N PHE A 176 -13.99 1.36 -3.60
CA PHE A 176 -15.24 0.67 -3.33
C PHE A 176 -15.99 0.32 -4.61
N ALA A 177 -16.11 1.26 -5.55
CA ALA A 177 -16.77 1.04 -6.85
C ALA A 177 -16.08 -0.07 -7.66
N SER A 178 -14.74 -0.18 -7.60
CA SER A 178 -14.00 -1.23 -8.27
C SER A 178 -14.25 -2.63 -7.67
N GLN A 179 -14.74 -2.71 -6.43
CA GLN A 179 -15.01 -3.99 -5.78
C GLN A 179 -16.43 -4.51 -6.06
N ILE A 180 -17.36 -3.69 -6.53
CA ILE A 180 -18.78 -4.07 -6.70
C ILE A 180 -18.94 -5.33 -7.56
N LYS A 181 -18.15 -5.47 -8.62
CA LYS A 181 -18.14 -6.64 -9.48
C LYS A 181 -17.88 -7.93 -8.71
N ASP A 182 -16.77 -7.97 -7.98
CA ASP A 182 -16.34 -9.19 -7.27
C ASP A 182 -17.15 -9.40 -5.97
N LEU A 183 -17.64 -8.32 -5.33
CA LEU A 183 -18.56 -8.40 -4.18
C LEU A 183 -19.88 -9.10 -4.54
N LEU A 184 -20.41 -8.77 -5.71
CA LEU A 184 -21.68 -9.32 -6.19
C LEU A 184 -21.49 -10.54 -7.11
N GLY A 185 -20.25 -10.88 -7.46
CA GLY A 185 -19.94 -11.98 -8.40
C GLY A 185 -20.53 -11.73 -9.79
N LEU A 186 -20.44 -10.48 -10.30
CA LEU A 186 -20.99 -10.12 -11.60
C LEU A 186 -20.09 -10.58 -12.73
N ARG A 187 -20.72 -11.03 -13.83
CA ARG A 187 -20.04 -11.33 -15.07
C ARG A 187 -20.29 -10.21 -16.07
N LEU A 188 -19.24 -9.46 -16.38
CA LEU A 188 -19.30 -8.43 -17.42
C LEU A 188 -19.22 -9.07 -18.80
N THR A 189 -19.91 -8.47 -19.77
CA THR A 189 -19.91 -8.93 -21.16
C THR A 189 -18.66 -8.53 -21.94
N GLY A 190 -17.78 -7.70 -21.34
CA GLY A 190 -16.54 -7.22 -21.93
C GLY A 190 -15.49 -6.92 -20.86
N PRO A 191 -14.34 -6.35 -21.27
CA PRO A 191 -13.31 -5.90 -20.32
C PRO A 191 -13.88 -4.85 -19.36
N GLU A 192 -13.44 -4.89 -18.12
CA GLU A 192 -13.89 -3.95 -17.08
C GLU A 192 -13.36 -2.54 -17.39
N PRO A 193 -14.25 -1.51 -17.52
CA PRO A 193 -13.81 -0.13 -17.76
C PRO A 193 -12.96 0.40 -16.62
N GLY A 194 -11.90 1.14 -16.93
CA GLY A 194 -11.02 1.77 -15.94
C GLY A 194 -11.66 2.98 -15.27
N GLU A 195 -12.45 3.76 -16.03
CA GLU A 195 -13.07 4.99 -15.55
C GLU A 195 -14.40 4.73 -14.83
N LEU A 196 -14.64 5.44 -13.72
CA LEU A 196 -15.84 5.27 -12.89
C LEU A 196 -17.13 5.54 -13.67
N ILE A 197 -17.13 6.54 -14.54
CA ILE A 197 -18.32 6.94 -15.32
C ILE A 197 -18.76 5.84 -16.28
N GLU A 198 -17.81 5.15 -16.90
CA GLU A 198 -18.10 4.03 -17.81
C GLU A 198 -18.36 2.72 -17.04
N LYS A 199 -17.74 2.56 -15.87
CA LYS A 199 -17.87 1.38 -15.02
C LYS A 199 -19.28 1.23 -14.44
N LEU A 200 -19.89 2.32 -13.96
CA LEU A 200 -21.20 2.27 -13.31
C LEU A 200 -22.31 1.73 -14.24
N PRO A 201 -22.46 2.19 -15.50
CA PRO A 201 -23.41 1.59 -16.44
C PRO A 201 -23.13 0.11 -16.74
N ALA A 202 -21.87 -0.28 -16.89
CA ALA A 202 -21.50 -1.68 -17.15
C ALA A 202 -21.88 -2.60 -15.97
N LEU A 203 -21.64 -2.15 -14.74
CA LEU A 203 -22.04 -2.87 -13.52
C LEU A 203 -23.57 -2.97 -13.42
N TRP A 204 -24.29 -1.88 -13.74
CA TRP A 204 -25.75 -1.86 -13.72
C TRP A 204 -26.36 -2.87 -14.69
N GLN A 205 -25.83 -2.94 -15.90
CA GLN A 205 -26.26 -3.92 -16.90
C GLN A 205 -25.99 -5.37 -16.49
N ALA A 206 -24.89 -5.61 -15.75
CA ALA A 206 -24.52 -6.93 -15.27
C ALA A 206 -25.27 -7.35 -13.98
N LEU A 207 -25.97 -6.43 -13.31
CA LEU A 207 -26.63 -6.67 -12.02
C LEU A 207 -27.58 -7.87 -11.99
N PRO A 208 -28.41 -8.15 -13.05
CA PRO A 208 -29.28 -9.32 -13.06
C PRO A 208 -28.54 -10.65 -12.96
N GLY A 209 -27.25 -10.69 -13.30
CA GLY A 209 -26.39 -11.87 -13.26
C GLY A 209 -25.61 -12.05 -11.93
N PHE A 210 -26.05 -11.43 -10.82
CA PHE A 210 -25.34 -11.56 -9.55
C PHE A 210 -25.31 -13.00 -9.04
N THR A 211 -24.22 -13.35 -8.34
CA THR A 211 -24.03 -14.68 -7.78
C THR A 211 -24.29 -14.67 -6.27
N PRO A 212 -25.39 -15.28 -5.77
CA PRO A 212 -25.76 -15.23 -4.35
C PRO A 212 -24.66 -15.74 -3.40
N SER A 213 -23.91 -16.77 -3.82
CA SER A 213 -22.79 -17.31 -3.04
C SER A 213 -21.63 -16.29 -2.91
N ALA A 214 -21.34 -15.50 -3.95
CA ALA A 214 -20.34 -14.44 -3.89
C ALA A 214 -20.77 -13.34 -2.91
N VAL A 215 -22.03 -12.92 -2.96
CA VAL A 215 -22.61 -11.94 -2.01
C VAL A 215 -22.52 -12.46 -0.58
N ALA A 216 -22.91 -13.73 -0.34
CA ALA A 216 -22.81 -14.32 0.99
C ALA A 216 -21.36 -14.37 1.52
N VAL A 217 -20.40 -14.77 0.68
CA VAL A 217 -18.98 -14.78 1.02
C VAL A 217 -18.47 -13.37 1.32
N SER A 218 -18.82 -12.38 0.50
CA SER A 218 -18.43 -10.98 0.70
C SER A 218 -18.95 -10.43 2.01
N LEU A 219 -20.26 -10.58 2.28
CA LEU A 219 -20.88 -10.11 3.53
C LEU A 219 -20.34 -10.83 4.76
N ALA A 220 -20.13 -12.15 4.68
CA ALA A 220 -19.50 -12.91 5.76
C ALA A 220 -18.07 -12.42 6.03
N THR A 221 -17.29 -12.15 4.97
CA THR A 221 -15.92 -11.63 5.08
C THR A 221 -15.92 -10.24 5.73
N ILE A 222 -16.77 -9.33 5.29
CA ILE A 222 -16.92 -7.99 5.89
C ILE A 222 -17.32 -8.11 7.36
N GLY A 223 -18.31 -8.95 7.67
CA GLY A 223 -18.75 -9.20 9.05
C GLY A 223 -17.65 -9.75 9.94
N LEU A 224 -16.87 -10.73 9.46
CA LEU A 224 -15.73 -11.31 10.17
C LEU A 224 -14.56 -10.34 10.35
N ILE A 225 -14.45 -9.29 9.53
CA ILE A 225 -13.44 -8.23 9.72
C ILE A 225 -13.93 -7.20 10.73
N VAL A 226 -15.19 -6.76 10.61
CA VAL A 226 -15.74 -5.65 11.41
C VAL A 226 -16.06 -6.08 12.83
N LEU A 227 -16.70 -7.25 13.01
CA LEU A 227 -17.16 -7.73 14.32
C LEU A 227 -16.01 -7.96 15.31
N PRO A 228 -14.89 -8.65 14.96
CA PRO A 228 -13.76 -8.84 15.88
C PRO A 228 -13.08 -7.54 16.28
N ARG A 229 -13.10 -6.50 15.42
CA ARG A 229 -12.53 -5.18 15.79
C ARG A 229 -13.20 -4.58 17.02
N GLN A 230 -14.48 -4.89 17.26
CA GLN A 230 -15.24 -4.39 18.40
C GLN A 230 -15.10 -5.27 19.65
N VAL A 231 -15.01 -6.60 19.47
CA VAL A 231 -15.08 -7.56 20.58
C VAL A 231 -13.70 -8.09 20.98
N ALA A 232 -12.81 -8.28 19.99
CA ALA A 232 -11.50 -8.89 20.20
C ALA A 232 -10.42 -8.25 19.28
N PRO A 233 -10.01 -7.00 19.55
CA PRO A 233 -9.14 -6.21 18.66
C PRO A 233 -7.73 -6.81 18.44
N LYS A 234 -7.36 -7.82 19.23
CA LYS A 234 -6.09 -8.56 19.08
C LYS A 234 -6.11 -9.61 17.96
N ILE A 235 -7.32 -10.01 17.50
CA ILE A 235 -7.46 -11.00 16.45
C ILE A 235 -7.22 -10.32 15.09
N PRO A 236 -6.37 -10.89 14.20
CA PRO A 236 -6.17 -10.36 12.86
C PRO A 236 -7.38 -10.68 11.96
N GLY A 237 -8.45 -9.87 12.08
CA GLY A 237 -9.75 -10.10 11.46
C GLY A 237 -9.68 -10.36 9.95
N MET A 238 -8.79 -9.69 9.22
CA MET A 238 -8.61 -9.92 7.78
C MET A 238 -8.12 -11.32 7.47
N LEU A 239 -7.15 -11.84 8.23
CA LEU A 239 -6.67 -13.21 8.02
C LEU A 239 -7.75 -14.23 8.34
N VAL A 240 -8.42 -14.08 9.50
CA VAL A 240 -9.51 -14.98 9.91
C VAL A 240 -10.63 -14.99 8.88
N ALA A 241 -11.01 -13.81 8.37
CA ALA A 241 -12.06 -13.68 7.37
C ALA A 241 -11.70 -14.36 6.05
N VAL A 242 -10.49 -14.10 5.52
CA VAL A 242 -10.03 -14.69 4.25
C VAL A 242 -9.86 -16.19 4.39
N THR A 243 -9.22 -16.67 5.47
CA THR A 243 -9.06 -18.12 5.73
C THR A 243 -10.42 -18.80 5.90
N GLY A 244 -11.31 -18.21 6.71
CA GLY A 244 -12.67 -18.74 6.91
C GLY A 244 -13.48 -18.81 5.62
N ALA A 245 -13.43 -17.75 4.80
CA ALA A 245 -14.09 -17.72 3.50
C ALA A 245 -13.52 -18.78 2.53
N SER A 246 -12.18 -18.96 2.53
CA SER A 246 -11.52 -19.98 1.70
C SER A 246 -11.91 -21.39 2.13
N LEU A 247 -11.91 -21.68 3.42
CA LEU A 247 -12.34 -22.98 3.96
C LEU A 247 -13.82 -23.23 3.67
N ALA A 248 -14.69 -22.25 3.87
CA ALA A 248 -16.12 -22.36 3.57
C ALA A 248 -16.35 -22.61 2.08
N ALA A 249 -15.67 -21.87 1.19
CA ALA A 249 -15.79 -22.07 -0.25
C ALA A 249 -15.34 -23.48 -0.66
N PHE A 250 -14.25 -23.97 -0.08
CA PHE A 250 -13.71 -25.31 -0.37
C PHE A 250 -14.62 -26.44 0.14
N PHE A 251 -14.98 -26.43 1.44
CA PHE A 251 -15.74 -27.52 2.04
C PHE A 251 -17.22 -27.56 1.63
N LEU A 252 -17.81 -26.40 1.36
CA LEU A 252 -19.21 -26.31 0.94
C LEU A 252 -19.36 -26.36 -0.59
N GLY A 253 -18.26 -26.43 -1.34
CA GLY A 253 -18.29 -26.44 -2.81
C GLY A 253 -18.99 -25.23 -3.41
N LEU A 254 -18.79 -24.03 -2.83
CA LEU A 254 -19.50 -22.82 -3.26
C LEU A 254 -19.11 -22.45 -4.70
N PRO A 255 -20.08 -22.11 -5.56
CA PRO A 255 -19.79 -21.66 -6.93
C PRO A 255 -19.31 -20.22 -6.96
N VAL A 256 -18.08 -19.98 -6.49
CA VAL A 256 -17.42 -18.66 -6.45
C VAL A 256 -16.09 -18.71 -7.20
N GLU A 257 -15.75 -17.63 -7.87
CA GLU A 257 -14.42 -17.49 -8.48
C GLU A 257 -13.35 -17.39 -7.39
N THR A 258 -12.27 -18.16 -7.56
CA THR A 258 -11.10 -18.15 -6.67
C THR A 258 -9.86 -17.65 -7.43
N ILE A 259 -8.76 -17.34 -6.70
CA ILE A 259 -7.47 -17.03 -7.33
C ILE A 259 -7.03 -18.16 -8.26
N GLY A 260 -7.19 -19.42 -7.84
CA GLY A 260 -6.82 -20.58 -8.64
C GLY A 260 -7.64 -20.71 -9.91
N SER A 261 -8.98 -20.52 -9.84
CA SER A 261 -9.86 -20.66 -11.01
C SER A 261 -9.66 -19.54 -12.04
N LYS A 262 -9.29 -18.33 -11.63
CA LYS A 262 -9.16 -17.17 -12.52
C LYS A 262 -7.73 -16.92 -12.99
N PHE A 263 -6.74 -17.15 -12.14
CA PHE A 263 -5.33 -16.79 -12.41
C PHE A 263 -4.41 -18.02 -12.47
N GLY A 264 -4.93 -19.24 -12.23
CA GLY A 264 -4.12 -20.46 -12.20
C GLY A 264 -3.32 -20.66 -10.91
N GLY A 265 -3.46 -19.76 -9.92
CA GLY A 265 -2.73 -19.79 -8.66
C GLY A 265 -1.72 -18.66 -8.52
N ILE A 266 -0.81 -18.80 -7.56
CA ILE A 266 0.30 -17.87 -7.30
C ILE A 266 1.61 -18.64 -7.47
N PRO A 267 2.61 -18.06 -8.15
CA PRO A 267 3.94 -18.64 -8.24
C PRO A 267 4.59 -18.86 -6.87
N GLU A 268 5.29 -19.97 -6.73
CA GLU A 268 6.02 -20.34 -5.50
C GLU A 268 7.40 -19.68 -5.39
N SER A 269 7.75 -18.79 -6.33
CA SER A 269 9.06 -18.11 -6.35
C SER A 269 8.94 -16.70 -6.89
N LEU A 270 9.89 -15.86 -6.50
CA LEU A 270 10.07 -14.56 -7.15
C LEU A 270 10.58 -14.76 -8.59
N PRO A 271 10.11 -13.94 -9.53
CA PRO A 271 10.66 -13.95 -10.88
C PRO A 271 12.12 -13.48 -10.85
N TYR A 272 12.89 -13.86 -11.87
CA TYR A 272 14.20 -13.26 -12.09
C TYR A 272 14.04 -11.78 -12.46
N PRO A 273 14.94 -10.90 -11.98
CA PRO A 273 14.87 -9.49 -12.33
C PRO A 273 15.11 -9.33 -13.83
N ALA A 274 14.18 -8.64 -14.48
CA ALA A 274 14.23 -8.35 -15.90
C ALA A 274 14.00 -6.86 -16.15
N LEU A 275 14.69 -6.28 -17.12
CA LEU A 275 14.43 -4.91 -17.55
C LEU A 275 13.11 -4.89 -18.32
N PRO A 276 12.23 -3.88 -18.06
CA PRO A 276 11.09 -3.64 -18.93
C PRO A 276 11.50 -3.36 -20.38
N ASP A 277 10.60 -3.55 -21.33
CA ASP A 277 10.86 -3.23 -22.73
C ASP A 277 11.13 -1.72 -22.89
N LEU A 278 12.38 -1.38 -23.28
CA LEU A 278 12.83 0.00 -23.45
C LEU A 278 12.57 0.51 -24.89
N ASN A 279 11.50 0.08 -25.53
CA ASN A 279 11.10 0.60 -26.83
C ASN A 279 10.86 2.12 -26.75
N PRO A 280 11.54 2.95 -27.58
CA PRO A 280 11.42 4.40 -27.54
C PRO A 280 9.98 4.91 -27.71
N ALA A 281 9.18 4.27 -28.56
CA ALA A 281 7.78 4.63 -28.75
C ALA A 281 6.94 4.36 -27.47
N LEU A 282 7.18 3.24 -26.81
CA LEU A 282 6.52 2.90 -25.54
C LEU A 282 6.96 3.85 -24.42
N ILE A 283 8.27 4.19 -24.34
CA ILE A 283 8.79 5.16 -23.37
C ILE A 283 8.01 6.48 -23.46
N VAL A 284 7.89 7.05 -24.68
CA VAL A 284 7.16 8.30 -24.88
C VAL A 284 5.70 8.17 -24.49
N ALA A 285 5.05 7.05 -24.83
CA ALA A 285 3.65 6.80 -24.52
C ALA A 285 3.35 6.72 -23.02
N VAL A 286 4.27 6.15 -22.22
CA VAL A 286 4.04 5.93 -20.78
C VAL A 286 4.58 7.04 -19.88
N ILE A 287 5.25 8.09 -20.42
CA ILE A 287 5.75 9.22 -19.61
C ILE A 287 4.65 9.86 -18.75
N PRO A 288 3.42 10.13 -19.26
CA PRO A 288 2.36 10.69 -18.42
C PRO A 288 1.99 9.79 -17.24
N ASP A 289 1.97 8.47 -17.45
CA ASP A 289 1.68 7.50 -16.40
C ASP A 289 2.84 7.47 -15.37
N ALA A 290 4.09 7.50 -15.83
CA ALA A 290 5.26 7.54 -14.95
C ALA A 290 5.29 8.80 -14.07
N LEU A 291 4.94 9.96 -14.63
CA LEU A 291 4.81 11.21 -13.88
C LEU A 291 3.68 11.12 -12.84
N ALA A 292 2.52 10.58 -13.22
CA ALA A 292 1.40 10.39 -12.32
C ALA A 292 1.75 9.42 -11.18
N PHE A 293 2.43 8.30 -11.48
CA PHE A 293 2.89 7.35 -10.46
C PHE A 293 3.91 8.00 -9.52
N ALA A 294 4.88 8.76 -10.05
CA ALA A 294 5.87 9.44 -9.23
C ALA A 294 5.24 10.49 -8.29
N LEU A 295 4.34 11.32 -8.83
CA LEU A 295 3.69 12.38 -8.06
C LEU A 295 2.81 11.80 -6.95
N LEU A 296 1.94 10.84 -7.31
CA LEU A 296 1.05 10.18 -6.35
C LEU A 296 1.87 9.42 -5.29
N GLY A 297 2.90 8.68 -5.70
CA GLY A 297 3.77 7.94 -4.80
C GLY A 297 4.51 8.84 -3.81
N ALA A 298 5.00 10.00 -4.27
CA ALA A 298 5.66 10.97 -3.39
C ALA A 298 4.69 11.55 -2.35
N ILE A 299 3.47 11.94 -2.78
CA ILE A 299 2.45 12.49 -1.89
C ILE A 299 2.03 11.46 -0.84
N GLU A 300 1.62 10.27 -1.27
CA GLU A 300 1.09 9.24 -0.39
C GLU A 300 2.16 8.73 0.60
N SER A 301 3.40 8.56 0.12
CA SER A 301 4.51 8.13 0.96
C SER A 301 4.81 9.15 2.07
N LEU A 302 4.87 10.44 1.74
CA LEU A 302 5.12 11.47 2.76
C LEU A 302 3.93 11.64 3.71
N LEU A 303 2.69 11.51 3.23
CA LEU A 303 1.51 11.50 4.10
C LEU A 303 1.56 10.33 5.09
N SER A 304 1.89 9.13 4.61
CA SER A 304 2.06 7.95 5.46
C SER A 304 3.15 8.17 6.51
N ALA A 305 4.28 8.79 6.14
CA ALA A 305 5.36 9.12 7.06
C ALA A 305 4.94 10.17 8.10
N VAL A 306 4.17 11.20 7.72
CA VAL A 306 3.62 12.21 8.65
C VAL A 306 2.66 11.58 9.65
N VAL A 307 1.78 10.68 9.20
CA VAL A 307 0.88 9.93 10.10
C VAL A 307 1.69 9.11 11.11
N ALA A 308 2.73 8.42 10.65
CA ALA A 308 3.61 7.65 11.54
C ALA A 308 4.33 8.55 12.55
N ASP A 309 4.78 9.72 12.12
CA ASP A 309 5.41 10.72 13.00
C ASP A 309 4.44 11.19 14.09
N GLY A 310 3.19 11.53 13.72
CA GLY A 310 2.15 11.93 14.65
C GLY A 310 1.80 10.84 15.68
N MET A 311 1.81 9.56 15.27
CA MET A 311 1.52 8.44 16.16
C MET A 311 2.69 8.06 17.08
N SER A 312 3.93 8.29 16.65
CA SER A 312 5.14 7.79 17.34
C SER A 312 5.93 8.88 18.05
N GLY A 313 5.65 10.16 17.80
CA GLY A 313 6.46 11.29 18.28
C GLY A 313 7.84 11.39 17.64
N ARG A 314 8.11 10.62 16.58
CA ARG A 314 9.38 10.65 15.84
C ARG A 314 9.25 11.53 14.59
N ARG A 315 10.38 11.83 13.95
CA ARG A 315 10.40 12.62 12.70
C ARG A 315 11.10 11.85 11.59
N HIS A 316 10.45 11.82 10.42
CA HIS A 316 11.02 11.24 9.20
C HIS A 316 11.92 12.24 8.46
N ARG A 317 12.72 11.72 7.52
CA ARG A 317 13.54 12.48 6.56
C ARG A 317 12.88 12.41 5.19
N SER A 318 12.14 13.46 4.78
CA SER A 318 11.29 13.46 3.58
C SER A 318 12.07 13.14 2.30
N ASN A 319 13.23 13.77 2.09
CA ASN A 319 14.01 13.55 0.87
C ASN A 319 14.60 12.13 0.81
N CYS A 320 15.09 11.61 1.94
CA CYS A 320 15.55 10.23 2.06
C CYS A 320 14.42 9.24 1.76
N GLU A 321 13.20 9.53 2.25
CA GLU A 321 12.02 8.71 1.99
C GLU A 321 11.68 8.66 0.50
N ILE A 322 11.66 9.80 -0.19
CA ILE A 322 11.38 9.85 -1.63
C ILE A 322 12.46 9.13 -2.44
N VAL A 323 13.73 9.27 -2.08
CA VAL A 323 14.83 8.53 -2.72
C VAL A 323 14.62 7.01 -2.53
N ALA A 324 14.23 6.57 -1.33
CA ALA A 324 13.92 5.17 -1.09
C ALA A 324 12.74 4.67 -1.93
N GLN A 325 11.70 5.48 -2.10
CA GLN A 325 10.57 5.18 -2.99
C GLN A 325 11.03 5.06 -4.46
N GLY A 326 11.97 5.89 -4.89
CA GLY A 326 12.56 5.79 -6.22
C GLY A 326 13.24 4.44 -6.46
N TYR A 327 14.13 4.03 -5.56
CA TYR A 327 14.77 2.71 -5.64
C TYR A 327 13.76 1.57 -5.52
N ALA A 328 12.73 1.72 -4.69
CA ALA A 328 11.69 0.72 -4.50
C ALA A 328 10.85 0.53 -5.78
N ASN A 329 10.51 1.60 -6.50
CA ASN A 329 9.78 1.52 -7.76
C ASN A 329 10.63 0.87 -8.86
N ILE A 330 11.92 1.23 -8.97
CA ILE A 330 12.86 0.55 -9.88
C ILE A 330 12.93 -0.95 -9.54
N GLY A 331 13.16 -1.29 -8.27
CA GLY A 331 13.24 -2.68 -7.84
C GLY A 331 11.93 -3.45 -8.08
N SER A 332 10.78 -2.86 -7.75
CA SER A 332 9.48 -3.46 -7.99
C SER A 332 9.26 -3.79 -9.47
N ALA A 333 9.54 -2.84 -10.36
CA ALA A 333 9.39 -3.01 -11.79
C ALA A 333 10.30 -4.12 -12.35
N LEU A 334 11.54 -4.19 -11.88
CA LEU A 334 12.49 -5.25 -12.29
C LEU A 334 12.00 -6.65 -11.92
N PHE A 335 11.25 -6.80 -10.84
CA PHE A 335 10.65 -8.06 -10.41
C PHE A 335 9.18 -8.19 -10.83
N GLY A 336 8.73 -7.43 -11.80
CA GLY A 336 7.37 -7.52 -12.36
C GLY A 336 6.26 -7.04 -11.43
N GLY A 337 6.58 -6.22 -10.43
CA GLY A 337 5.64 -5.67 -9.46
C GLY A 337 4.99 -4.36 -9.93
N LEU A 338 4.00 -3.91 -9.17
CA LEU A 338 3.25 -2.67 -9.33
C LEU A 338 4.04 -1.46 -8.77
N PRO A 339 3.56 -0.22 -8.99
CA PRO A 339 4.11 0.96 -8.31
C PRO A 339 4.07 0.81 -6.79
N VAL A 340 5.18 1.23 -6.15
CA VAL A 340 5.38 1.17 -4.69
C VAL A 340 5.16 2.53 -4.08
N THR A 341 4.50 2.55 -2.92
CA THR A 341 4.48 3.72 -2.05
C THR A 341 4.44 3.30 -0.58
N GLY A 342 4.65 4.25 0.32
CA GLY A 342 4.38 4.05 1.73
C GLY A 342 2.88 4.02 2.00
N THR A 343 2.41 2.95 2.62
CA THR A 343 0.98 2.71 2.82
C THR A 343 0.54 3.14 4.22
N ILE A 344 -0.39 4.08 4.32
CA ILE A 344 -0.83 4.67 5.61
C ILE A 344 -1.37 3.59 6.55
N ALA A 345 -2.27 2.73 6.07
CA ALA A 345 -2.92 1.72 6.91
C ALA A 345 -1.94 0.69 7.49
N ARG A 346 -0.99 0.20 6.67
CA ARG A 346 0.04 -0.76 7.11
C ARG A 346 1.04 -0.09 8.05
N THR A 347 1.46 1.13 7.75
CA THR A 347 2.37 1.93 8.59
C THR A 347 1.74 2.21 9.96
N ALA A 348 0.47 2.62 10.00
CA ALA A 348 -0.26 2.79 11.26
C ALA A 348 -0.39 1.48 12.05
N THR A 349 -0.64 0.36 11.36
CA THR A 349 -0.66 -0.97 11.99
C THR A 349 0.69 -1.32 12.57
N ASN A 350 1.79 -1.05 11.85
CA ASN A 350 3.16 -1.27 12.31
C ASN A 350 3.45 -0.51 13.60
N VAL A 351 3.12 0.78 13.66
CA VAL A 351 3.29 1.61 14.86
C VAL A 351 2.45 1.08 16.02
N ARG A 352 1.16 0.77 15.78
CA ARG A 352 0.25 0.22 16.82
C ARG A 352 0.69 -1.14 17.34
N SER A 353 1.35 -1.94 16.51
CA SER A 353 1.89 -3.24 16.91
C SER A 353 3.19 -3.13 17.70
N GLY A 354 3.67 -1.92 17.97
CA GLY A 354 4.86 -1.67 18.81
C GLY A 354 6.18 -1.76 18.07
N ALA A 355 6.20 -1.55 16.73
CA ALA A 355 7.43 -1.47 15.96
C ALA A 355 8.38 -0.43 16.55
N HIS A 356 9.68 -0.73 16.53
CA HIS A 356 10.73 0.15 17.01
C HIS A 356 11.56 0.77 15.89
N SER A 357 11.70 0.06 14.77
CA SER A 357 12.64 0.43 13.72
C SER A 357 12.22 -0.04 12.32
N PRO A 358 12.94 0.36 11.26
CA PRO A 358 12.70 -0.14 9.91
C PRO A 358 12.86 -1.66 9.76
N VAL A 359 13.50 -2.33 10.72
CA VAL A 359 13.64 -3.78 10.74
C VAL A 359 12.28 -4.48 10.74
N SER A 360 11.25 -3.87 11.35
CA SER A 360 9.88 -4.41 11.28
C SER A 360 9.36 -4.52 9.84
N GLY A 361 9.63 -3.52 8.99
CA GLY A 361 9.24 -3.55 7.58
C GLY A 361 10.11 -4.51 6.74
N MET A 362 11.38 -4.67 7.08
CA MET A 362 12.22 -5.69 6.45
C MET A 362 11.71 -7.10 6.79
N LEU A 363 11.37 -7.35 8.05
CA LEU A 363 10.77 -8.60 8.52
C LEU A 363 9.40 -8.85 7.89
N HIS A 364 8.57 -7.81 7.74
CA HIS A 364 7.31 -7.88 7.00
C HIS A 364 7.52 -8.44 5.59
N SER A 365 8.49 -7.91 4.85
CA SER A 365 8.81 -8.38 3.49
C SER A 365 9.34 -9.82 3.49
N ALA A 366 10.18 -10.17 4.47
CA ALA A 366 10.67 -11.53 4.63
C ALA A 366 9.55 -12.53 4.97
N PHE A 367 8.59 -12.15 5.82
CA PHE A 367 7.42 -12.99 6.11
C PHE A 367 6.51 -13.15 4.90
N LEU A 368 6.29 -12.09 4.10
CA LEU A 368 5.50 -12.21 2.87
C LEU A 368 6.18 -13.14 1.87
N LEU A 369 7.50 -13.06 1.73
CA LEU A 369 8.26 -14.02 0.92
C LEU A 369 8.09 -15.44 1.46
N GLY A 370 8.23 -15.65 2.76
CA GLY A 370 8.00 -16.96 3.40
C GLY A 370 6.59 -17.48 3.15
N PHE A 371 5.56 -16.64 3.27
CA PHE A 371 4.18 -17.02 2.98
C PHE A 371 3.99 -17.38 1.50
N MET A 372 4.60 -16.64 0.58
CA MET A 372 4.56 -16.94 -0.84
C MET A 372 5.20 -18.30 -1.16
N LEU A 373 6.38 -18.58 -0.58
CA LEU A 373 7.09 -19.84 -0.83
C LEU A 373 6.39 -21.07 -0.26
N VAL A 374 5.67 -20.91 0.87
CA VAL A 374 5.09 -22.05 1.61
C VAL A 374 3.58 -22.15 1.39
N ALA A 375 2.88 -21.04 1.30
CA ALA A 375 1.42 -20.98 1.31
C ALA A 375 0.82 -20.65 -0.06
N ALA A 376 1.62 -20.54 -1.13
CA ALA A 376 1.12 -20.27 -2.48
C ALA A 376 0.02 -21.26 -2.94
N PRO A 377 0.14 -22.57 -2.73
CA PRO A 377 -0.93 -23.50 -3.09
C PRO A 377 -2.25 -23.22 -2.36
N LEU A 378 -2.18 -22.80 -1.10
CA LEU A 378 -3.37 -22.47 -0.30
C LEU A 378 -4.04 -21.18 -0.78
N ALA A 379 -3.28 -20.24 -1.33
CA ALA A 379 -3.81 -19.00 -1.86
C ALA A 379 -4.72 -19.22 -3.07
N SER A 380 -4.56 -20.34 -3.80
CA SER A 380 -5.43 -20.69 -4.93
C SER A 380 -6.90 -20.88 -4.52
N PHE A 381 -7.16 -21.22 -3.27
CA PHE A 381 -8.52 -21.40 -2.74
C PHE A 381 -9.20 -20.11 -2.27
N ILE A 382 -8.50 -18.98 -2.30
CA ILE A 382 -9.05 -17.70 -1.83
C ILE A 382 -10.11 -17.20 -2.81
N PRO A 383 -11.38 -16.99 -2.37
CA PRO A 383 -12.42 -16.42 -3.22
C PRO A 383 -12.14 -14.94 -3.53
N LEU A 384 -12.38 -14.52 -4.77
CA LEU A 384 -12.25 -13.12 -5.17
C LEU A 384 -13.24 -12.22 -4.39
N ALA A 385 -14.44 -12.71 -4.12
CA ALA A 385 -15.44 -12.08 -3.29
C ALA A 385 -14.93 -11.77 -1.87
N ALA A 386 -14.09 -12.65 -1.29
CA ALA A 386 -13.46 -12.39 0.00
C ALA A 386 -12.41 -11.27 -0.08
N LEU A 387 -11.58 -11.25 -1.13
CA LEU A 387 -10.60 -10.18 -1.35
C LEU A 387 -11.28 -8.83 -1.59
N ALA A 388 -12.38 -8.82 -2.34
CA ALA A 388 -13.21 -7.64 -2.55
C ALA A 388 -13.80 -7.14 -1.22
N GLY A 389 -14.28 -8.04 -0.35
CA GLY A 389 -14.72 -7.71 1.01
C GLY A 389 -13.62 -7.08 1.86
N VAL A 390 -12.37 -7.57 1.77
CA VAL A 390 -11.20 -6.97 2.43
C VAL A 390 -10.99 -5.54 1.94
N LEU A 391 -10.94 -5.31 0.62
CA LEU A 391 -10.74 -3.96 0.06
C LEU A 391 -11.88 -3.01 0.41
N ALA A 392 -13.13 -3.46 0.34
CA ALA A 392 -14.30 -2.67 0.71
C ALA A 392 -14.29 -2.22 2.20
N THR A 393 -13.64 -2.99 3.10
CA THR A 393 -13.49 -2.60 4.52
C THR A 393 -12.33 -1.63 4.76
N VAL A 394 -11.43 -1.48 3.80
CA VAL A 394 -10.28 -0.55 3.84
C VAL A 394 -10.63 0.79 3.20
N ALA A 395 -11.48 0.78 2.16
CA ALA A 395 -12.06 1.97 1.52
C ALA A 395 -13.01 2.69 2.48
#